data_74ebbff0e2dfee7a3db0273066130a3c
#
_entry.id   74ebbff0e2dfee7a3db0273066130a3c
#
_cell.length_a   1.000
_cell.length_b   1.000
_cell.length_c   1.000
_cell.angle_alpha   90.00
_cell.angle_beta   90.00
_cell.angle_gamma   90.00
#
_symmetry.space_group_name_H-M   'P 1'
#
loop_
_entity.id
_entity.type
_entity.pdbx_description
1 polymer ?
#
loop_
_entity_poly.entity_id
_entity_poly.type
_entity_poly.pdbx_seq_one_letter_code
_entity_poly.pdbx_strand_id
1 'polypeptide(L)'
;MNEDIINLHVKNFRAIHEAAIKINGITVVAGLNGCGKSTLSKLLYYVFKVTNNFEQSVAKEINSELNKFRSAVIYLSNTIRVNTQLLVSIHQRLFEFEENNILLKERNILDFLDWLSNKINEDKGKNDDIKKNQIERSIVIFRDIFKGDSSLKTELDQLSSATNLVPFVNILKIYVNSLYNRFNQHLITKPRLYLHREIREAFHTASLPDLIEVSEFSELIISGKQTMQTPFSILNVIYIDTPMLLGNNEISHWNDVNLKLLYQDSIIDDRSNQNIEKFFFNDILEGNATIEYNEELDHFVFRTKQGIEIDLRDCATGIKSFAIINFLVKNKSINDKTLLILDEPEAHLHPQWIVEYGRMLTLINKYIGAKIFVATHSPDMVQSLKYIPKKEGIEDKVNFYLAKQVSNLQFDFKDLGDNISEIFDSFNISYEKLEQYGED
;
A
#
# COMPACT_ATOMS: atom_id res chain seq x y z
N MET A 1 -11.67 -13.41 -26.77
CA MET A 1 -11.08 -13.62 -25.42
C MET A 1 -11.53 -12.46 -24.58
N ASN A 2 -12.17 -12.70 -23.44
CA ASN A 2 -12.51 -11.60 -22.52
C ASN A 2 -11.19 -11.01 -22.04
N GLU A 3 -10.90 -9.77 -22.46
CA GLU A 3 -9.74 -9.04 -21.98
C GLU A 3 -9.88 -8.80 -20.48
N ASP A 4 -8.75 -8.82 -19.77
CA ASP A 4 -8.65 -8.56 -18.34
C ASP A 4 -9.01 -7.10 -18.02
N ILE A 5 -10.29 -6.76 -18.14
CA ILE A 5 -10.77 -5.39 -17.94
C ILE A 5 -11.13 -5.19 -16.47
N ILE A 6 -10.46 -4.23 -15.87
CA ILE A 6 -10.80 -3.73 -14.54
C ILE A 6 -11.61 -2.45 -14.72
N ASN A 7 -12.74 -2.34 -14.02
CA ASN A 7 -13.51 -1.11 -13.98
C ASN A 7 -13.46 -0.54 -12.56
N LEU A 8 -13.10 0.72 -12.44
CA LEU A 8 -13.15 1.51 -11.22
C LEU A 8 -14.27 2.54 -11.32
N HIS A 9 -15.15 2.58 -10.34
CA HIS A 9 -16.20 3.61 -10.24
C HIS A 9 -16.12 4.30 -8.88
N VAL A 10 -15.96 5.63 -8.90
CA VAL A 10 -15.84 6.48 -7.71
C VAL A 10 -16.80 7.64 -7.82
N LYS A 11 -17.51 7.97 -6.72
CA LYS A 11 -18.39 9.16 -6.65
C LYS A 11 -18.15 9.97 -5.39
N ASN A 12 -18.25 11.28 -5.54
CA ASN A 12 -18.26 12.27 -4.48
C ASN A 12 -17.09 12.14 -3.49
N PHE A 13 -15.87 12.26 -4.03
CA PHE A 13 -14.68 12.24 -3.19
C PHE A 13 -13.70 13.36 -3.55
N ARG A 14 -13.55 14.33 -2.66
CA ARG A 14 -12.73 15.54 -2.88
C ARG A 14 -13.16 16.26 -4.16
N ALA A 15 -12.25 16.45 -5.13
CA ALA A 15 -12.56 17.06 -6.41
C ALA A 15 -13.29 16.11 -7.40
N ILE A 16 -13.38 14.83 -7.10
CA ILE A 16 -14.04 13.85 -7.96
C ILE A 16 -15.54 13.88 -7.69
N HIS A 17 -16.34 14.31 -8.67
CA HIS A 17 -17.78 14.11 -8.66
C HIS A 17 -18.10 12.70 -9.14
N GLU A 18 -17.63 12.33 -10.34
CA GLU A 18 -17.77 10.97 -10.85
C GLU A 18 -16.56 10.55 -11.71
N ALA A 19 -16.06 9.34 -11.48
CA ALA A 19 -15.01 8.72 -12.27
C ALA A 19 -15.35 7.26 -12.54
N ALA A 20 -15.64 6.92 -13.80
CA ALA A 20 -15.83 5.55 -14.28
C ALA A 20 -14.68 5.22 -15.24
N ILE A 21 -13.68 4.49 -14.77
CA ILE A 21 -12.39 4.27 -15.44
C ILE A 21 -12.21 2.80 -15.77
N LYS A 22 -11.84 2.51 -17.02
CA LYS A 22 -11.41 1.18 -17.47
C LYS A 22 -9.88 1.07 -17.44
N ILE A 23 -9.38 -0.04 -16.93
CA ILE A 23 -7.95 -0.33 -16.84
C ILE A 23 -7.73 -1.68 -17.52
N ASN A 24 -7.18 -1.64 -18.73
CA ASN A 24 -6.95 -2.87 -19.51
C ASN A 24 -5.57 -2.94 -20.19
N GLY A 25 -4.79 -1.91 -20.14
CA GLY A 25 -3.47 -1.78 -20.72
C GLY A 25 -2.83 -0.51 -20.20
N ILE A 26 -2.84 0.56 -21.00
CA ILE A 26 -2.39 1.89 -20.60
C ILE A 26 -3.62 2.77 -20.44
N THR A 27 -3.85 3.30 -19.26
CA THR A 27 -4.95 4.24 -18.99
C THR A 27 -4.36 5.61 -18.68
N VAL A 28 -4.73 6.60 -19.48
CA VAL A 28 -4.25 7.98 -19.37
C VAL A 28 -5.38 8.86 -18.87
N VAL A 29 -5.15 9.53 -17.75
CA VAL A 29 -6.09 10.49 -17.14
C VAL A 29 -5.49 11.88 -17.23
N ALA A 30 -6.03 12.71 -18.11
CA ALA A 30 -5.57 14.07 -18.35
C ALA A 30 -6.48 15.12 -17.70
N GLY A 31 -5.94 16.29 -17.40
CA GLY A 31 -6.72 17.42 -16.88
C GLY A 31 -5.85 18.45 -16.18
N LEU A 32 -6.45 19.59 -15.86
CA LEU A 32 -5.80 20.71 -15.19
C LEU A 32 -5.40 20.37 -13.75
N ASN A 33 -4.55 21.23 -13.15
CA ASN A 33 -4.18 21.06 -11.75
C ASN A 33 -5.41 21.22 -10.84
N GLY A 34 -5.46 20.40 -9.78
CA GLY A 34 -6.55 20.42 -8.81
C GLY A 34 -7.84 19.67 -9.22
N CYS A 35 -7.91 19.08 -10.42
CA CYS A 35 -9.11 18.35 -10.88
C CYS A 35 -9.29 16.95 -10.28
N GLY A 36 -8.38 16.47 -9.41
CA GLY A 36 -8.53 15.20 -8.69
C GLY A 36 -7.75 14.01 -9.29
N LYS A 37 -6.87 14.21 -10.29
CA LYS A 37 -6.04 13.13 -10.88
C LYS A 37 -5.23 12.37 -9.81
N SER A 38 -4.44 13.08 -9.00
CA SER A 38 -3.64 12.50 -7.92
C SER A 38 -4.51 11.87 -6.83
N THR A 39 -5.70 12.40 -6.60
CA THR A 39 -6.69 11.78 -5.71
C THR A 39 -7.11 10.41 -6.25
N LEU A 40 -7.37 10.31 -7.54
CA LEU A 40 -7.77 9.08 -8.22
C LEU A 40 -6.62 8.05 -8.23
N SER A 41 -5.38 8.49 -8.59
CA SER A 41 -4.16 7.67 -8.57
C SER A 41 -3.92 7.06 -7.19
N LYS A 42 -3.94 7.90 -6.16
CA LYS A 42 -3.71 7.49 -4.77
C LYS A 42 -4.83 6.58 -4.26
N LEU A 43 -6.09 6.85 -4.60
CA LEU A 43 -7.21 6.01 -4.22
C LEU A 43 -7.10 4.62 -4.86
N LEU A 44 -6.76 4.57 -6.15
CA LEU A 44 -6.55 3.32 -6.89
C LEU A 44 -5.44 2.47 -6.25
N TYR A 45 -4.32 3.11 -5.86
CA TYR A 45 -3.25 2.43 -5.15
C TYR A 45 -3.73 1.78 -3.84
N TYR A 46 -4.42 2.52 -2.97
CA TYR A 46 -4.88 1.98 -1.69
C TYR A 46 -5.94 0.90 -1.83
N VAL A 47 -6.80 0.99 -2.84
CA VAL A 47 -7.76 -0.06 -3.17
C VAL A 47 -7.03 -1.39 -3.42
N PHE A 48 -6.07 -1.41 -4.34
CA PHE A 48 -5.33 -2.63 -4.66
C PHE A 48 -4.33 -3.04 -3.58
N LYS A 49 -3.71 -2.09 -2.89
CA LYS A 49 -2.84 -2.39 -1.74
C LYS A 49 -3.58 -3.16 -0.65
N VAL A 50 -4.75 -2.67 -0.25
CA VAL A 50 -5.54 -3.30 0.82
C VAL A 50 -6.11 -4.64 0.40
N THR A 51 -6.62 -4.77 -0.83
CA THR A 51 -7.21 -6.02 -1.30
C THR A 51 -6.16 -7.13 -1.50
N ASN A 52 -4.94 -6.77 -1.94
CA ASN A 52 -3.85 -7.71 -2.14
C ASN A 52 -3.15 -8.10 -0.82
N ASN A 53 -2.97 -7.14 0.09
CA ASN A 53 -2.25 -7.34 1.35
C ASN A 53 -3.20 -7.35 2.55
N PHE A 54 -4.42 -7.88 2.37
CA PHE A 54 -5.45 -7.86 3.40
C PHE A 54 -5.00 -8.56 4.69
N GLU A 55 -4.35 -9.71 4.57
CA GLU A 55 -3.84 -10.48 5.72
C GLU A 55 -2.84 -9.68 6.55
N GLN A 56 -1.95 -8.92 5.91
CA GLN A 56 -1.00 -8.04 6.59
C GLN A 56 -1.70 -6.90 7.34
N SER A 57 -2.76 -6.32 6.74
CA SER A 57 -3.56 -5.28 7.39
C SER A 57 -4.25 -5.79 8.65
N VAL A 58 -4.77 -7.02 8.60
CA VAL A 58 -5.40 -7.67 9.75
C VAL A 58 -4.36 -8.06 10.80
N ALA A 59 -3.18 -8.57 10.38
CA ALA A 59 -2.08 -8.90 11.28
C ALA A 59 -1.57 -7.67 12.05
N LYS A 60 -1.47 -6.51 11.39
CA LYS A 60 -1.10 -5.24 12.02
C LYS A 60 -2.09 -4.82 13.11
N GLU A 61 -3.38 -5.00 12.87
CA GLU A 61 -4.43 -4.73 13.88
C GLU A 61 -4.28 -5.63 15.10
N ILE A 62 -4.11 -6.94 14.88
CA ILE A 62 -3.88 -7.89 15.98
C ILE A 62 -2.66 -7.52 16.80
N ASN A 63 -1.55 -7.18 16.16
CA ASN A 63 -0.34 -6.78 16.87
C ASN A 63 -0.60 -5.57 17.77
N SER A 64 -1.40 -4.61 17.32
CA SER A 64 -1.82 -3.46 18.14
C SER A 64 -2.66 -3.89 19.34
N GLU A 65 -3.64 -4.77 19.15
CA GLU A 65 -4.49 -5.29 20.24
C GLU A 65 -3.70 -6.18 21.21
N LEU A 66 -2.72 -6.95 20.73
CA LEU A 66 -1.82 -7.75 21.57
C LEU A 66 -0.94 -6.89 22.51
N ASN A 67 -0.79 -5.58 22.27
CA ASN A 67 -0.09 -4.70 23.22
C ASN A 67 -0.83 -4.59 24.56
N LYS A 68 -2.16 -4.62 24.57
CA LYS A 68 -2.95 -4.68 25.81
C LYS A 68 -2.67 -5.97 26.57
N PHE A 69 -2.68 -7.08 25.84
CA PHE A 69 -2.33 -8.41 26.38
C PHE A 69 -0.91 -8.43 26.96
N ARG A 70 0.08 -7.91 26.23
CA ARG A 70 1.49 -7.80 26.69
C ARG A 70 1.58 -7.04 28.02
N SER A 71 0.92 -5.89 28.09
CA SER A 71 0.94 -5.07 29.31
C SER A 71 0.36 -5.83 30.51
N ALA A 72 -0.74 -6.54 30.32
CA ALA A 72 -1.39 -7.33 31.37
C ALA A 72 -0.54 -8.54 31.78
N VAL A 73 0.11 -9.24 30.84
CA VAL A 73 1.02 -10.37 31.12
C VAL A 73 2.25 -9.91 31.90
N ILE A 74 2.89 -8.79 31.49
CA ILE A 74 4.04 -8.21 32.18
C ILE A 74 3.67 -7.88 33.62
N TYR A 75 2.50 -7.23 33.80
CA TYR A 75 2.02 -6.89 35.13
C TYR A 75 1.82 -8.12 36.03
N LEU A 76 1.12 -9.16 35.54
CA LEU A 76 0.90 -10.40 36.31
C LEU A 76 2.22 -11.12 36.63
N SER A 77 3.12 -11.21 35.67
CA SER A 77 4.40 -11.89 35.84
C SER A 77 5.27 -11.20 36.88
N ASN A 78 5.28 -9.87 36.91
CA ASN A 78 5.95 -9.09 37.96
C ASN A 78 5.30 -9.31 39.33
N THR A 79 3.98 -9.42 39.37
CA THR A 79 3.22 -9.63 40.62
C THR A 79 3.54 -10.97 41.28
N ILE A 80 3.72 -12.04 40.45
CA ILE A 80 4.07 -13.38 40.92
C ILE A 80 5.59 -13.64 40.93
N ARG A 81 6.43 -12.61 40.71
CA ARG A 81 7.90 -12.69 40.74
C ARG A 81 8.49 -13.77 39.81
N VAL A 82 7.96 -13.91 38.61
CA VAL A 82 8.56 -14.77 37.56
C VAL A 82 9.93 -14.25 37.18
N ASN A 83 10.89 -15.15 36.97
CA ASN A 83 12.25 -14.80 36.56
C ASN A 83 12.24 -13.98 35.26
N THR A 84 12.89 -12.82 35.28
CA THR A 84 12.97 -11.88 34.16
C THR A 84 13.59 -12.45 32.90
N GLN A 85 14.57 -13.35 33.01
CA GLN A 85 15.18 -14.03 31.86
C GLN A 85 14.19 -14.97 31.14
N LEU A 86 13.35 -15.66 31.91
CA LEU A 86 12.28 -16.50 31.37
C LEU A 86 11.22 -15.65 30.67
N LEU A 87 10.88 -14.49 31.25
CA LEU A 87 9.95 -13.53 30.65
C LEU A 87 10.47 -12.99 29.32
N VAL A 88 11.74 -12.61 29.22
CA VAL A 88 12.34 -12.11 27.97
C VAL A 88 12.32 -13.18 26.89
N SER A 89 12.67 -14.44 27.21
CA SER A 89 12.64 -15.53 26.22
C SER A 89 11.23 -15.89 25.75
N ILE A 90 10.24 -15.81 26.65
CA ILE A 90 8.83 -16.00 26.33
C ILE A 90 8.32 -14.81 25.52
N HIS A 91 8.71 -13.59 25.90
CA HIS A 91 8.35 -12.37 25.18
C HIS A 91 8.80 -12.43 23.73
N GLN A 92 10.04 -12.78 23.44
CA GLN A 92 10.53 -12.95 22.06
C GLN A 92 9.70 -13.98 21.30
N ARG A 93 9.48 -15.18 21.86
CA ARG A 93 8.74 -16.25 21.17
C ARG A 93 7.25 -15.97 20.97
N LEU A 94 6.59 -15.29 21.90
CA LEU A 94 5.16 -15.00 21.82
C LEU A 94 4.82 -13.77 20.99
N PHE A 95 5.77 -12.85 20.85
CA PHE A 95 5.48 -11.51 20.35
C PHE A 95 6.26 -11.11 19.08
N GLU A 96 7.22 -11.91 18.61
CA GLU A 96 7.76 -11.76 17.26
C GLU A 96 6.77 -12.37 16.26
N PHE A 97 6.09 -11.49 15.54
CA PHE A 97 5.06 -11.86 14.58
C PHE A 97 5.72 -12.15 13.22
N GLU A 98 5.82 -13.40 12.86
CA GLU A 98 6.01 -13.84 11.48
C GLU A 98 4.63 -14.07 10.84
N GLU A 99 4.39 -13.48 9.67
CA GLU A 99 3.09 -13.45 8.98
C GLU A 99 2.48 -14.84 8.74
N ASN A 100 3.30 -15.87 8.64
CA ASN A 100 2.88 -17.23 8.27
C ASN A 100 2.52 -18.17 9.46
N ASN A 101 2.50 -17.70 10.72
CA ASN A 101 2.36 -18.57 11.90
C ASN A 101 1.33 -18.10 12.93
N ILE A 102 0.25 -17.47 12.49
CA ILE A 102 -0.78 -16.88 13.37
C ILE A 102 -1.45 -17.94 14.26
N LEU A 103 -1.89 -19.05 13.69
CA LEU A 103 -2.55 -20.14 14.44
C LEU A 103 -1.59 -20.83 15.42
N LEU A 104 -0.32 -20.99 15.06
CA LEU A 104 0.70 -21.56 15.95
C LEU A 104 0.96 -20.64 17.16
N LYS A 105 0.86 -19.32 16.97
CA LYS A 105 1.05 -18.35 18.05
C LYS A 105 -0.11 -18.30 19.04
N GLU A 106 -1.37 -18.44 18.56
CA GLU A 106 -2.54 -18.56 19.44
C GLU A 106 -2.34 -19.71 20.44
N ARG A 107 -2.00 -20.88 19.95
CA ARG A 107 -1.75 -22.07 20.79
C ARG A 107 -0.61 -21.84 21.78
N ASN A 108 0.49 -21.26 21.34
CA ASN A 108 1.65 -20.97 22.19
C ASN A 108 1.29 -19.97 23.30
N ILE A 109 0.43 -18.98 23.00
CA ILE A 109 -0.06 -18.00 23.99
C ILE A 109 -0.94 -18.69 25.01
N LEU A 110 -1.85 -19.56 24.58
CA LEU A 110 -2.74 -20.31 25.48
C LEU A 110 -1.97 -21.29 26.35
N ASP A 111 -1.02 -22.03 25.81
CA ASP A 111 -0.12 -22.93 26.57
C ASP A 111 0.68 -22.17 27.63
N PHE A 112 1.17 -20.96 27.30
CA PHE A 112 1.82 -20.09 28.26
C PHE A 112 0.87 -19.63 29.37
N LEU A 113 -0.36 -19.26 29.05
CA LEU A 113 -1.35 -18.87 30.04
C LEU A 113 -1.76 -20.03 30.96
N ASP A 114 -1.78 -21.26 30.43
CA ASP A 114 -1.98 -22.47 31.25
C ASP A 114 -0.82 -22.69 32.21
N TRP A 115 0.41 -22.57 31.75
CA TRP A 115 1.60 -22.61 32.61
C TRP A 115 1.57 -21.51 33.69
N LEU A 116 1.18 -20.27 33.34
CA LEU A 116 1.09 -19.16 34.28
C LEU A 116 0.02 -19.42 35.34
N SER A 117 -1.13 -19.98 34.97
CA SER A 117 -2.20 -20.38 35.88
C SER A 117 -1.74 -21.44 36.88
N ASN A 118 -0.99 -22.46 36.40
CA ASN A 118 -0.43 -23.51 37.25
C ASN A 118 0.59 -22.91 38.24
N LYS A 119 1.42 -22.00 37.78
CA LYS A 119 2.42 -21.32 38.64
C LYS A 119 1.78 -20.51 39.76
N ILE A 120 0.69 -19.80 39.47
CA ILE A 120 -0.12 -19.08 40.49
C ILE A 120 -0.71 -20.05 41.51
N ASN A 121 -1.16 -21.24 41.09
CA ASN A 121 -1.73 -22.24 41.98
C ASN A 121 -0.68 -22.92 42.87
N GLU A 122 0.57 -23.09 42.40
CA GLU A 122 1.68 -23.62 43.19
C GLU A 122 2.10 -22.69 44.35
N ASP A 123 1.93 -21.38 44.21
CA ASP A 123 2.36 -20.35 45.17
C ASP A 123 1.33 -20.12 46.32
N LYS A 124 0.34 -21.02 46.46
CA LYS A 124 -0.74 -20.97 47.44
C LYS A 124 -0.33 -21.15 48.92
N GLY A 125 0.86 -20.70 49.32
CA GLY A 125 1.34 -20.99 50.68
C GLY A 125 1.93 -19.80 51.48
N LYS A 126 2.11 -18.60 50.89
CA LYS A 126 2.88 -17.52 51.54
C LYS A 126 2.15 -16.18 51.56
N ASN A 127 1.81 -15.72 52.79
CA ASN A 127 1.33 -14.39 53.18
C ASN A 127 -0.01 -13.90 52.57
N ASP A 128 -1.13 -14.09 53.31
CA ASP A 128 -2.49 -13.73 52.88
C ASP A 128 -2.78 -12.21 52.82
N ASP A 129 -2.18 -11.39 53.67
CA ASP A 129 -2.43 -9.92 53.68
C ASP A 129 -1.73 -9.20 52.49
N ILE A 130 -0.56 -9.64 52.10
CA ILE A 130 0.13 -9.08 50.92
C ILE A 130 -0.64 -9.42 49.64
N LYS A 131 -1.27 -10.60 49.59
CA LYS A 131 -2.06 -11.08 48.45
C LYS A 131 -3.33 -10.24 48.24
N LYS A 132 -4.03 -9.82 49.31
CA LYS A 132 -5.26 -9.01 49.19
C LYS A 132 -4.99 -7.66 48.51
N ASN A 133 -3.99 -6.91 48.97
CA ASN A 133 -3.58 -5.65 48.36
C ASN A 133 -3.13 -5.79 46.90
N GLN A 134 -2.48 -6.91 46.56
CA GLN A 134 -2.07 -7.20 45.20
C GLN A 134 -3.29 -7.46 44.30
N ILE A 135 -4.28 -8.20 44.78
CA ILE A 135 -5.52 -8.50 44.03
C ILE A 135 -6.28 -7.19 43.78
N GLU A 136 -6.47 -6.36 44.78
CA GLU A 136 -7.16 -5.07 44.64
C GLU A 136 -6.48 -4.17 43.58
N ARG A 137 -5.14 -4.07 43.62
CA ARG A 137 -4.39 -3.34 42.62
C ARG A 137 -4.53 -3.98 41.20
N SER A 138 -4.52 -5.31 41.13
CA SER A 138 -4.69 -6.03 39.87
C SER A 138 -6.06 -5.77 39.22
N ILE A 139 -7.13 -5.68 40.06
CA ILE A 139 -8.48 -5.33 39.56
C ILE A 139 -8.47 -3.96 38.89
N VAL A 140 -7.87 -2.95 39.54
CA VAL A 140 -7.82 -1.58 39.03
C VAL A 140 -7.06 -1.57 37.68
N ILE A 141 -5.88 -2.20 37.63
CA ILE A 141 -5.01 -2.22 36.43
C ILE A 141 -5.66 -2.97 35.26
N PHE A 142 -6.29 -4.13 35.52
CA PHE A 142 -6.97 -4.87 34.47
C PHE A 142 -8.17 -4.12 33.90
N ARG A 143 -8.94 -3.45 34.76
CA ARG A 143 -10.04 -2.58 34.31
C ARG A 143 -9.55 -1.41 33.46
N ASP A 144 -8.39 -0.86 33.78
CA ASP A 144 -7.80 0.22 32.99
C ASP A 144 -7.25 -0.27 31.63
N ILE A 145 -6.49 -1.38 31.62
CA ILE A 145 -5.93 -1.98 30.39
C ILE A 145 -7.04 -2.36 29.41
N PHE A 146 -8.11 -3.00 29.89
CA PHE A 146 -9.20 -3.51 29.04
C PHE A 146 -10.42 -2.57 29.05
N LYS A 147 -10.24 -1.30 29.41
CA LYS A 147 -11.29 -0.29 29.38
C LYS A 147 -11.87 -0.16 27.98
N GLY A 148 -13.20 -0.31 27.87
CA GLY A 148 -13.93 -0.19 26.60
C GLY A 148 -14.04 -1.49 25.80
N ASP A 149 -13.44 -2.59 26.27
CA ASP A 149 -13.64 -3.91 25.66
C ASP A 149 -14.97 -4.53 26.15
N SER A 150 -15.96 -4.50 25.26
CA SER A 150 -17.31 -5.01 25.58
C SER A 150 -17.35 -6.54 25.73
N SER A 151 -16.38 -7.26 25.15
CA SER A 151 -16.33 -8.73 25.23
C SER A 151 -15.90 -9.24 26.61
N LEU A 152 -15.22 -8.40 27.39
CA LEU A 152 -14.69 -8.75 28.72
C LEU A 152 -15.47 -8.12 29.88
N LYS A 153 -16.56 -7.41 29.59
CA LYS A 153 -17.28 -6.62 30.62
C LYS A 153 -17.72 -7.48 31.78
N THR A 154 -18.35 -8.60 31.53
CA THR A 154 -18.87 -9.52 32.55
C THR A 154 -17.74 -10.08 33.42
N GLU A 155 -16.66 -10.49 32.81
CA GLU A 155 -15.50 -11.08 33.49
C GLU A 155 -14.75 -10.05 34.33
N LEU A 156 -14.62 -8.81 33.84
CA LEU A 156 -14.01 -7.70 34.56
C LEU A 156 -14.86 -7.29 35.81
N ASP A 157 -16.18 -7.37 35.72
CA ASP A 157 -17.08 -7.11 36.85
C ASP A 157 -16.95 -8.20 37.93
N GLN A 158 -16.78 -9.47 37.50
CA GLN A 158 -16.59 -10.61 38.44
C GLN A 158 -15.23 -10.58 39.15
N LEU A 159 -14.23 -9.84 38.68
CA LEU A 159 -12.94 -9.67 39.39
C LEU A 159 -13.09 -9.13 40.81
N SER A 160 -14.17 -8.41 41.12
CA SER A 160 -14.42 -7.89 42.44
C SER A 160 -14.53 -8.96 43.54
N SER A 161 -14.85 -10.20 43.16
CA SER A 161 -14.93 -11.38 44.04
C SER A 161 -13.68 -12.28 43.96
N ALA A 162 -12.62 -11.86 43.27
CA ALA A 162 -11.41 -12.66 43.12
C ALA A 162 -10.64 -12.81 44.43
N THR A 163 -10.27 -14.03 44.78
CA THR A 163 -9.48 -14.37 45.99
C THR A 163 -8.03 -14.73 45.63
N ASN A 164 -7.72 -14.86 44.36
CA ASN A 164 -6.38 -15.13 43.81
C ASN A 164 -6.23 -14.56 42.39
N LEU A 165 -5.07 -14.75 41.76
CA LEU A 165 -4.77 -14.19 40.43
C LEU A 165 -5.21 -15.07 39.24
N VAL A 166 -5.78 -16.26 39.48
CA VAL A 166 -6.24 -17.16 38.41
C VAL A 166 -7.36 -16.53 37.56
N PRO A 167 -8.36 -15.82 38.11
CA PRO A 167 -9.37 -15.14 37.30
C PRO A 167 -8.80 -14.15 36.29
N PHE A 168 -7.68 -13.48 36.60
CA PHE A 168 -7.00 -12.55 35.70
C PHE A 168 -6.39 -13.28 34.50
N VAL A 169 -5.80 -14.46 34.72
CA VAL A 169 -5.30 -15.33 33.62
C VAL A 169 -6.47 -15.80 32.74
N ASN A 170 -7.62 -16.13 33.34
CA ASN A 170 -8.80 -16.54 32.57
C ASN A 170 -9.32 -15.39 31.69
N ILE A 171 -9.31 -14.14 32.17
CA ILE A 171 -9.62 -12.98 31.33
C ILE A 171 -8.67 -12.90 30.12
N LEU A 172 -7.37 -13.10 30.33
CA LEU A 172 -6.40 -13.11 29.23
C LEU A 172 -6.67 -14.22 28.21
N LYS A 173 -7.07 -15.42 28.65
CA LYS A 173 -7.47 -16.50 27.76
C LYS A 173 -8.72 -16.16 26.93
N ILE A 174 -9.74 -15.61 27.58
CA ILE A 174 -10.97 -15.18 26.90
C ILE A 174 -10.66 -14.08 25.89
N TYR A 175 -9.80 -13.10 26.28
CA TYR A 175 -9.38 -12.04 25.39
C TYR A 175 -8.65 -12.55 24.15
N VAL A 176 -7.66 -13.44 24.33
CA VAL A 176 -6.89 -14.02 23.22
C VAL A 176 -7.83 -14.80 22.30
N ASN A 177 -8.66 -15.70 22.83
CA ASN A 177 -9.62 -16.46 22.03
C ASN A 177 -10.59 -15.55 21.25
N SER A 178 -11.11 -14.51 21.88
CA SER A 178 -11.99 -13.52 21.22
C SER A 178 -11.28 -12.78 20.12
N LEU A 179 -10.03 -12.38 20.36
CA LEU A 179 -9.18 -11.67 19.42
C LEU A 179 -8.91 -12.55 18.16
N TYR A 180 -8.49 -13.79 18.34
CA TYR A 180 -8.18 -14.70 17.22
C TYR A 180 -9.44 -15.16 16.48
N ASN A 181 -10.55 -15.35 17.16
CA ASN A 181 -11.83 -15.63 16.49
C ASN A 181 -12.28 -14.48 15.60
N ARG A 182 -12.18 -13.22 16.09
CA ARG A 182 -12.47 -12.03 15.29
C ARG A 182 -11.54 -11.93 14.11
N PHE A 183 -10.25 -12.20 14.30
CA PHE A 183 -9.27 -12.24 13.24
C PHE A 183 -9.61 -13.24 12.14
N ASN A 184 -9.84 -14.49 12.51
CA ASN A 184 -10.20 -15.54 11.55
C ASN A 184 -11.47 -15.19 10.77
N GLN A 185 -12.47 -14.58 11.46
CA GLN A 185 -13.66 -14.06 10.78
C GLN A 185 -13.32 -12.94 9.79
N HIS A 186 -12.43 -12.01 10.14
CA HIS A 186 -12.02 -10.94 9.24
C HIS A 186 -11.26 -11.48 8.03
N LEU A 187 -10.39 -12.48 8.19
CA LEU A 187 -9.71 -13.13 7.05
C LEU A 187 -10.71 -13.75 6.06
N ILE A 188 -11.80 -14.33 6.56
CA ILE A 188 -12.84 -14.95 5.71
C ILE A 188 -13.72 -13.87 5.07
N THR A 189 -14.19 -12.90 5.85
CA THR A 189 -15.20 -11.93 5.40
C THR A 189 -14.61 -10.73 4.70
N LYS A 190 -13.32 -10.44 4.90
CA LYS A 190 -12.59 -9.29 4.33
C LYS A 190 -13.37 -7.99 4.42
N PRO A 191 -13.65 -7.49 5.65
CA PRO A 191 -14.55 -6.36 5.81
C PRO A 191 -13.93 -5.07 5.25
N ARG A 192 -14.75 -4.27 4.57
CA ARG A 192 -14.38 -3.01 3.91
C ARG A 192 -13.87 -1.93 4.88
N LEU A 193 -14.07 -2.11 6.19
CA LEU A 193 -13.56 -1.18 7.20
C LEU A 193 -12.04 -0.94 7.11
N TYR A 194 -11.27 -1.94 6.65
CA TYR A 194 -9.82 -1.81 6.46
C TYR A 194 -9.48 -0.81 5.34
N LEU A 195 -10.18 -0.90 4.21
CA LEU A 195 -10.03 0.08 3.13
C LEU A 195 -10.44 1.49 3.60
N HIS A 196 -11.53 1.60 4.34
CA HIS A 196 -11.98 2.89 4.87
C HIS A 196 -10.97 3.53 5.81
N ARG A 197 -10.30 2.73 6.65
CA ARG A 197 -9.25 3.19 7.54
C ARG A 197 -8.04 3.69 6.75
N GLU A 198 -7.53 2.89 5.82
CA GLU A 198 -6.40 3.27 4.97
C GLU A 198 -6.68 4.55 4.16
N ILE A 199 -7.90 4.71 3.60
CA ILE A 199 -8.30 5.94 2.91
C ILE A 199 -8.26 7.13 3.87
N ARG A 200 -8.82 7.02 5.08
CA ARG A 200 -8.81 8.13 6.05
C ARG A 200 -7.39 8.54 6.44
N GLU A 201 -6.54 7.57 6.70
CA GLU A 201 -5.13 7.79 7.04
C GLU A 201 -4.36 8.43 5.87
N ALA A 202 -4.46 7.84 4.68
CA ALA A 202 -3.73 8.28 3.49
C ALA A 202 -4.11 9.68 3.00
N PHE A 203 -5.37 10.05 3.19
CA PHE A 203 -5.88 11.34 2.75
C PHE A 203 -6.06 12.35 3.89
N HIS A 204 -5.72 11.99 5.14
CA HIS A 204 -5.91 12.84 6.32
C HIS A 204 -7.32 13.44 6.38
N THR A 205 -8.35 12.60 6.21
CA THR A 205 -9.75 13.03 6.11
C THR A 205 -10.69 12.12 6.88
N ALA A 206 -11.75 12.68 7.44
CA ALA A 206 -12.86 11.90 8.00
C ALA A 206 -13.83 11.42 6.90
N SER A 207 -13.86 12.12 5.75
CA SER A 207 -14.78 11.84 4.64
C SER A 207 -14.33 10.63 3.84
N LEU A 208 -15.27 9.84 3.40
CA LEU A 208 -15.08 8.72 2.47
C LEU A 208 -15.80 9.02 1.17
N PRO A 209 -15.41 8.40 0.04
CA PRO A 209 -16.22 8.41 -1.17
C PRO A 209 -17.63 7.86 -0.91
N ASP A 210 -18.65 8.46 -1.51
CA ASP A 210 -20.01 7.92 -1.44
C ASP A 210 -20.09 6.56 -2.13
N LEU A 211 -19.32 6.39 -3.20
CA LEU A 211 -19.19 5.14 -3.93
C LEU A 211 -17.72 4.83 -4.24
N ILE A 212 -17.30 3.61 -3.95
CA ILE A 212 -16.13 2.96 -4.53
C ILE A 212 -16.56 1.57 -4.95
N GLU A 213 -16.51 1.31 -6.24
CA GLU A 213 -16.72 -0.01 -6.81
C GLU A 213 -15.55 -0.37 -7.71
N VAL A 214 -15.08 -1.60 -7.58
CA VAL A 214 -14.08 -2.18 -8.47
C VAL A 214 -14.61 -3.52 -8.93
N SER A 215 -14.62 -3.73 -10.23
CA SER A 215 -14.94 -5.02 -10.83
C SER A 215 -13.82 -5.49 -11.75
N GLU A 216 -13.68 -6.80 -11.84
CA GLU A 216 -12.75 -7.52 -12.71
C GLU A 216 -13.50 -8.67 -13.37
N PHE A 217 -13.41 -8.83 -14.69
CA PHE A 217 -14.21 -9.83 -15.45
C PHE A 217 -15.73 -9.74 -15.19
N SER A 218 -16.25 -8.55 -14.94
CA SER A 218 -17.64 -8.30 -14.53
C SER A 218 -18.01 -8.80 -13.12
N GLU A 219 -17.07 -9.33 -12.36
CA GLU A 219 -17.25 -9.71 -10.95
C GLU A 219 -16.81 -8.54 -10.04
N LEU A 220 -17.61 -8.26 -9.01
CA LEU A 220 -17.33 -7.18 -8.08
C LEU A 220 -16.28 -7.58 -7.04
N ILE A 221 -15.10 -6.95 -7.11
CA ILE A 221 -14.04 -7.06 -6.09
C ILE A 221 -14.37 -6.19 -4.88
N ILE A 222 -14.82 -4.96 -5.14
CA ILE A 222 -15.31 -4.03 -4.13
C ILE A 222 -16.66 -3.52 -4.58
N SER A 223 -17.67 -3.66 -3.74
CA SER A 223 -19.02 -3.19 -4.01
C SER A 223 -19.55 -2.38 -2.84
N GLY A 224 -20.74 -1.83 -2.97
CA GLY A 224 -21.49 -1.21 -1.87
C GLY A 224 -21.76 -2.14 -0.68
N LYS A 225 -21.47 -3.46 -0.79
CA LYS A 225 -21.51 -4.43 0.29
C LYS A 225 -20.37 -4.22 1.28
N GLN A 226 -20.47 -4.78 2.46
CA GLN A 226 -19.50 -4.59 3.55
C GLN A 226 -18.20 -5.41 3.39
N THR A 227 -18.06 -6.20 2.34
CA THR A 227 -16.95 -7.13 2.13
C THR A 227 -16.20 -6.85 0.84
N MET A 228 -14.93 -7.28 0.80
CA MET A 228 -14.03 -7.18 -0.36
C MET A 228 -13.63 -8.57 -0.83
N GLN A 229 -13.17 -8.68 -2.09
CA GLN A 229 -12.58 -9.88 -2.66
C GLN A 229 -11.14 -9.62 -3.08
N THR A 230 -10.34 -10.67 -3.23
CA THR A 230 -8.98 -10.55 -3.78
C THR A 230 -9.07 -10.44 -5.30
N PRO A 231 -8.37 -9.49 -5.94
CA PRO A 231 -8.27 -9.39 -7.39
C PRO A 231 -7.64 -10.64 -8.02
N PHE A 232 -7.98 -10.93 -9.27
CA PHE A 232 -7.43 -12.07 -10.01
C PHE A 232 -6.23 -11.68 -10.87
N SER A 233 -6.31 -10.53 -11.59
CA SER A 233 -5.28 -10.11 -12.53
C SER A 233 -4.29 -9.10 -11.96
N ILE A 234 -4.66 -8.34 -10.92
CA ILE A 234 -3.76 -7.40 -10.25
C ILE A 234 -3.40 -7.92 -8.87
N LEU A 235 -2.25 -8.54 -8.77
CA LEU A 235 -1.70 -9.06 -7.50
C LEU A 235 -0.62 -8.15 -6.91
N ASN A 236 -0.14 -7.18 -7.68
CA ASN A 236 0.84 -6.21 -7.25
C ASN A 236 0.45 -4.80 -7.70
N VAL A 237 0.67 -3.81 -6.85
CA VAL A 237 0.45 -2.41 -7.17
C VAL A 237 1.68 -1.60 -6.80
N ILE A 238 2.07 -0.70 -7.70
CA ILE A 238 3.20 0.22 -7.50
C ILE A 238 2.70 1.63 -7.80
N TYR A 239 2.93 2.58 -6.89
CA TYR A 239 2.55 3.98 -7.04
C TYR A 239 3.78 4.86 -6.93
N ILE A 240 4.03 5.66 -7.97
CA ILE A 240 5.15 6.61 -8.06
C ILE A 240 4.57 7.98 -8.38
N ASP A 241 4.72 8.92 -7.46
CA ASP A 241 4.30 10.33 -7.63
C ASP A 241 5.48 11.26 -7.96
N THR A 242 6.59 11.14 -7.28
CA THR A 242 7.79 11.93 -7.58
C THR A 242 9.08 11.15 -7.28
N PRO A 243 10.01 11.05 -8.23
CA PRO A 243 11.27 10.33 -8.03
C PRO A 243 12.22 11.02 -7.04
N MET A 244 11.90 12.25 -6.59
CA MET A 244 12.65 12.95 -5.55
C MET A 244 12.56 12.27 -4.18
N LEU A 245 11.54 11.45 -3.96
CA LEU A 245 11.32 10.72 -2.70
C LEU A 245 12.02 9.35 -2.65
N LEU A 246 12.86 9.04 -3.64
CA LEU A 246 13.68 7.82 -3.62
C LEU A 246 14.51 7.75 -2.32
N GLY A 247 14.39 6.63 -1.59
CA GLY A 247 15.01 6.43 -0.29
C GLY A 247 14.22 6.96 0.92
N ASN A 248 13.07 7.63 0.71
CA ASN A 248 12.21 8.05 1.82
C ASN A 248 11.31 6.88 2.26
N ASN A 249 11.52 6.37 3.47
CA ASN A 249 10.77 5.26 4.05
C ASN A 249 9.63 5.71 5.00
N GLU A 250 9.50 7.01 5.26
CA GLU A 250 8.42 7.54 6.11
C GLU A 250 7.08 7.58 5.35
N ILE A 251 7.14 7.75 4.03
CA ILE A 251 5.97 7.78 3.16
C ILE A 251 5.62 6.35 2.73
N SER A 252 4.44 5.88 3.11
CA SER A 252 4.01 4.49 2.97
C SER A 252 4.19 3.89 1.57
N HIS A 253 3.79 4.60 0.51
CA HIS A 253 3.95 4.09 -0.86
C HIS A 253 5.40 4.10 -1.34
N TRP A 254 6.22 5.06 -0.90
CA TRP A 254 7.65 5.08 -1.19
C TRP A 254 8.42 4.02 -0.43
N ASN A 255 8.03 3.74 0.81
CA ASN A 255 8.57 2.57 1.53
C ASN A 255 8.30 1.27 0.76
N ASP A 256 7.08 1.09 0.23
CA ASP A 256 6.75 -0.07 -0.59
C ASP A 256 7.59 -0.13 -1.89
N VAL A 257 7.84 1.02 -2.54
CA VAL A 257 8.70 1.11 -3.74
C VAL A 257 10.15 0.79 -3.37
N ASN A 258 10.70 1.38 -2.31
CA ASN A 258 12.09 1.16 -1.88
C ASN A 258 12.34 -0.31 -1.54
N LEU A 259 11.43 -0.98 -0.83
CA LEU A 259 11.52 -2.41 -0.56
C LEU A 259 11.53 -3.24 -1.84
N LYS A 260 10.69 -2.88 -2.83
CA LYS A 260 10.65 -3.56 -4.12
C LYS A 260 11.91 -3.34 -4.95
N LEU A 261 12.55 -2.17 -4.86
CA LEU A 261 13.82 -1.89 -5.55
C LEU A 261 14.97 -2.78 -5.04
N LEU A 262 14.97 -3.10 -3.73
CA LEU A 262 15.98 -3.94 -3.10
C LEU A 262 15.70 -5.44 -3.24
N TYR A 263 14.49 -5.82 -3.68
CA TYR A 263 14.13 -7.22 -3.86
C TYR A 263 14.93 -7.82 -5.01
N GLN A 264 15.70 -8.88 -4.72
CA GLN A 264 16.44 -9.64 -5.73
C GLN A 264 15.78 -11.01 -5.90
N ASP A 265 14.99 -11.18 -6.93
CA ASP A 265 14.59 -12.52 -7.36
C ASP A 265 15.74 -13.19 -8.10
N SER A 266 15.89 -14.52 -7.93
CA SER A 266 16.94 -15.28 -8.63
C SER A 266 16.84 -15.04 -10.13
N ILE A 267 17.93 -14.54 -10.74
CA ILE A 267 18.05 -14.14 -12.13
C ILE A 267 17.74 -15.35 -13.01
N ILE A 268 16.51 -15.46 -13.51
CA ILE A 268 16.16 -16.30 -14.64
C ILE A 268 16.20 -15.38 -15.85
N ASP A 269 17.05 -15.70 -16.82
CA ASP A 269 17.20 -14.98 -18.08
C ASP A 269 15.85 -14.92 -18.82
N ASP A 270 15.17 -13.78 -18.73
CA ASP A 270 13.86 -13.54 -19.34
C ASP A 270 14.02 -12.58 -20.53
N ARG A 271 13.75 -13.09 -21.73
CA ARG A 271 13.89 -12.32 -22.97
C ARG A 271 12.99 -11.08 -23.04
N SER A 272 11.90 -11.03 -22.25
CA SER A 272 10.99 -9.89 -22.22
C SER A 272 11.64 -8.63 -21.61
N ASN A 273 12.51 -8.81 -20.61
CA ASN A 273 13.21 -7.72 -19.95
C ASN A 273 14.37 -7.16 -20.78
N GLN A 274 15.00 -7.99 -21.63
CA GLN A 274 16.17 -7.59 -22.43
C GLN A 274 15.88 -6.40 -23.38
N ASN A 275 14.66 -6.28 -23.90
CA ASN A 275 14.31 -5.17 -24.78
C ASN A 275 14.23 -3.85 -24.03
N ILE A 276 13.71 -3.86 -22.79
CA ILE A 276 13.58 -2.67 -21.94
C ILE A 276 14.95 -2.28 -21.38
N GLU A 277 15.77 -3.25 -20.96
CA GLU A 277 17.13 -3.01 -20.48
C GLU A 277 18.02 -2.42 -21.60
N LYS A 278 17.93 -2.95 -22.84
CA LYS A 278 18.66 -2.42 -24.01
C LYS A 278 18.20 -1.00 -24.33
N PHE A 279 16.90 -0.73 -24.27
CA PHE A 279 16.38 0.62 -24.47
C PHE A 279 16.94 1.57 -23.41
N PHE A 280 16.87 1.20 -22.14
CA PHE A 280 17.40 2.04 -21.05
C PHE A 280 18.90 2.30 -21.22
N PHE A 281 19.70 1.26 -21.47
CA PHE A 281 21.14 1.40 -21.63
C PHE A 281 21.54 2.20 -22.88
N ASN A 282 20.93 1.93 -24.04
CA ASN A 282 21.34 2.54 -25.30
C ASN A 282 20.71 3.92 -25.51
N ASP A 283 19.41 4.06 -25.26
CA ASP A 283 18.65 5.24 -25.66
C ASP A 283 18.60 6.30 -24.54
N ILE A 284 18.62 5.87 -23.27
CA ILE A 284 18.57 6.80 -22.12
C ILE A 284 19.98 7.11 -21.59
N LEU A 285 20.81 6.09 -21.37
CA LEU A 285 22.19 6.27 -20.88
C LEU A 285 23.21 6.43 -22.01
N GLU A 286 22.78 6.40 -23.28
CA GLU A 286 23.62 6.50 -24.49
C GLU A 286 24.84 5.55 -24.46
N GLY A 287 24.68 4.41 -23.76
CA GLY A 287 25.76 3.45 -23.54
C GLY A 287 26.92 3.98 -22.67
N ASN A 288 26.81 5.15 -22.05
CA ASN A 288 27.90 5.85 -21.38
C ASN A 288 27.94 5.68 -19.86
N ALA A 289 26.92 5.07 -19.28
CA ALA A 289 26.82 4.86 -17.84
C ALA A 289 26.13 3.53 -17.52
N THR A 290 26.32 3.07 -16.28
CA THR A 290 25.56 1.97 -15.67
C THR A 290 24.95 2.45 -14.35
N ILE A 291 23.88 1.79 -13.92
CA ILE A 291 23.32 2.00 -12.60
C ILE A 291 23.22 0.64 -11.91
N GLU A 292 23.82 0.52 -10.74
CA GLU A 292 23.95 -0.73 -10.00
C GLU A 292 23.66 -0.48 -8.52
N TYR A 293 23.16 -1.49 -7.82
CA TYR A 293 23.07 -1.48 -6.37
C TYR A 293 24.45 -1.82 -5.77
N ASN A 294 24.96 -0.99 -4.89
CA ASN A 294 26.19 -1.22 -4.17
C ASN A 294 25.87 -1.76 -2.78
N GLU A 295 26.16 -3.05 -2.54
CA GLU A 295 25.88 -3.73 -1.28
C GLU A 295 26.68 -3.17 -0.10
N GLU A 296 27.91 -2.67 -0.34
CA GLU A 296 28.77 -2.13 0.73
C GLU A 296 28.24 -0.77 1.22
N LEU A 297 27.69 0.02 0.31
CA LEU A 297 27.20 1.37 0.59
C LEU A 297 25.68 1.40 0.86
N ASP A 298 24.98 0.28 0.66
CA ASP A 298 23.52 0.13 0.83
C ASP A 298 22.71 1.16 0.02
N HIS A 299 23.16 1.46 -1.22
CA HIS A 299 22.44 2.37 -2.13
C HIS A 299 22.76 2.12 -3.62
N PHE A 300 21.95 2.71 -4.50
CA PHE A 300 22.15 2.66 -5.94
C PHE A 300 23.18 3.69 -6.39
N VAL A 301 24.15 3.26 -7.19
CA VAL A 301 25.24 4.09 -7.74
C VAL A 301 25.10 4.22 -9.25
N PHE A 302 25.11 5.44 -9.74
CA PHE A 302 25.28 5.77 -11.14
C PHE A 302 26.78 5.88 -11.44
N ARG A 303 27.28 5.03 -12.36
CA ARG A 303 28.70 4.97 -12.71
C ARG A 303 28.89 5.30 -14.18
N THR A 304 29.66 6.32 -14.50
CA THR A 304 30.05 6.68 -15.88
C THR A 304 31.22 5.82 -16.37
N LYS A 305 31.39 5.71 -17.70
CA LYS A 305 32.57 5.06 -18.29
C LYS A 305 33.90 5.69 -17.88
N GLN A 306 33.89 6.95 -17.48
CA GLN A 306 35.08 7.64 -16.98
C GLN A 306 35.40 7.32 -15.51
N GLY A 307 34.56 6.48 -14.85
CA GLY A 307 34.75 6.06 -13.46
C GLY A 307 34.19 7.03 -12.42
N ILE A 308 33.39 8.00 -12.83
CA ILE A 308 32.68 8.89 -11.87
C ILE A 308 31.51 8.09 -11.27
N GLU A 309 31.44 8.05 -9.94
CA GLU A 309 30.38 7.41 -9.17
C GLU A 309 29.54 8.48 -8.46
N ILE A 310 28.23 8.40 -8.61
CA ILE A 310 27.27 9.33 -7.99
C ILE A 310 26.15 8.49 -7.39
N ASP A 311 25.75 8.80 -6.13
CA ASP A 311 24.55 8.21 -5.54
C ASP A 311 23.34 8.55 -6.43
N LEU A 312 22.51 7.54 -6.73
CA LEU A 312 21.32 7.75 -7.58
C LEU A 312 20.40 8.84 -6.99
N ARG A 313 20.38 9.02 -5.66
CA ARG A 313 19.60 10.06 -4.99
C ARG A 313 20.09 11.48 -5.32
N ASP A 314 21.34 11.63 -5.73
CA ASP A 314 21.96 12.91 -6.12
C ASP A 314 21.97 13.14 -7.64
N CYS A 315 21.55 12.15 -8.43
CA CYS A 315 21.45 12.29 -9.87
C CYS A 315 20.28 13.20 -10.29
N ALA A 316 20.32 13.64 -11.55
CA ALA A 316 19.23 14.38 -12.17
C ALA A 316 17.90 13.59 -12.08
N THR A 317 16.80 14.31 -11.83
CA THR A 317 15.47 13.69 -11.59
C THR A 317 15.05 12.77 -12.73
N GLY A 318 15.35 13.15 -13.98
CA GLY A 318 15.06 12.30 -15.14
C GLY A 318 15.78 10.95 -15.07
N ILE A 319 17.07 10.92 -14.72
CA ILE A 319 17.81 9.67 -14.55
C ILE A 319 17.17 8.81 -13.46
N LYS A 320 16.78 9.40 -12.33
CA LYS A 320 16.08 8.70 -11.25
C LYS A 320 14.78 8.06 -11.74
N SER A 321 13.96 8.81 -12.48
CA SER A 321 12.67 8.35 -13.00
C SER A 321 12.81 7.08 -13.86
N PHE A 322 13.73 7.11 -14.81
CA PHE A 322 14.00 5.94 -15.66
C PHE A 322 14.65 4.79 -14.90
N ALA A 323 15.59 5.09 -14.00
CA ALA A 323 16.30 4.08 -13.21
C ALA A 323 15.34 3.29 -12.30
N ILE A 324 14.43 3.97 -11.59
CA ILE A 324 13.44 3.33 -10.73
C ILE A 324 12.62 2.30 -11.52
N ILE A 325 12.08 2.70 -12.67
CA ILE A 325 11.28 1.78 -13.50
C ILE A 325 12.15 0.62 -14.03
N ASN A 326 13.37 0.92 -14.50
CA ASN A 326 14.28 -0.12 -15.01
C ASN A 326 14.62 -1.15 -13.92
N PHE A 327 14.88 -0.74 -12.69
CA PHE A 327 15.15 -1.67 -11.58
C PHE A 327 13.92 -2.49 -11.21
N LEU A 328 12.73 -1.89 -11.16
CA LEU A 328 11.48 -2.59 -10.88
C LEU A 328 11.14 -3.63 -11.97
N VAL A 329 11.54 -3.38 -13.22
CA VAL A 329 11.46 -4.35 -14.31
C VAL A 329 12.51 -5.45 -14.14
N LYS A 330 13.77 -5.08 -13.91
CA LYS A 330 14.90 -6.00 -13.80
C LYS A 330 14.72 -7.01 -12.69
N ASN A 331 14.20 -6.59 -11.53
CA ASN A 331 13.95 -7.46 -10.38
C ASN A 331 12.55 -8.08 -10.37
N LYS A 332 11.80 -7.99 -11.50
CA LYS A 332 10.46 -8.56 -11.69
C LYS A 332 9.38 -8.04 -10.74
N SER A 333 9.62 -6.94 -10.05
CA SER A 333 8.58 -6.24 -9.30
C SER A 333 7.50 -5.69 -10.22
N ILE A 334 7.85 -5.35 -11.48
CA ILE A 334 6.88 -5.10 -12.56
C ILE A 334 6.76 -6.38 -13.41
N ASN A 335 5.57 -6.96 -13.43
CA ASN A 335 5.19 -8.16 -14.18
C ASN A 335 3.76 -8.03 -14.73
N ASP A 336 3.25 -9.06 -15.40
CA ASP A 336 1.91 -9.09 -16.02
C ASP A 336 0.74 -8.93 -15.03
N LYS A 337 0.97 -9.16 -13.74
CA LYS A 337 0.01 -8.97 -12.64
C LYS A 337 0.21 -7.66 -11.89
N THR A 338 0.99 -6.74 -12.43
CA THR A 338 1.27 -5.46 -11.80
C THR A 338 0.40 -4.34 -12.38
N LEU A 339 -0.17 -3.52 -11.51
CA LEU A 339 -0.70 -2.20 -11.83
C LEU A 339 0.35 -1.15 -11.43
N LEU A 340 0.98 -0.53 -12.43
CA LEU A 340 1.90 0.59 -12.26
C LEU A 340 1.13 1.89 -12.37
N ILE A 341 1.09 2.66 -11.29
CA ILE A 341 0.41 3.96 -11.20
C ILE A 341 1.46 5.06 -11.15
N LEU A 342 1.38 5.99 -12.10
CA LEU A 342 2.31 7.10 -12.26
C LEU A 342 1.52 8.41 -12.18
N ASP A 343 1.90 9.25 -11.22
CA ASP A 343 1.27 10.56 -11.02
C ASP A 343 2.24 11.67 -11.42
N GLU A 344 1.90 12.37 -12.50
CA GLU A 344 2.72 13.41 -13.14
C GLU A 344 4.16 12.94 -13.45
N PRO A 345 4.35 11.81 -14.16
CA PRO A 345 5.68 11.27 -14.44
C PRO A 345 6.56 12.20 -15.28
N GLU A 346 5.96 13.16 -15.97
CA GLU A 346 6.64 14.22 -16.72
C GLU A 346 7.29 15.30 -15.83
N ALA A 347 6.96 15.35 -14.55
CA ALA A 347 7.49 16.38 -13.65
C ALA A 347 9.02 16.35 -13.64
N HIS A 348 9.61 17.52 -13.92
CA HIS A 348 11.07 17.72 -14.01
C HIS A 348 11.78 16.97 -15.15
N LEU A 349 11.06 16.46 -16.16
CA LEU A 349 11.64 15.89 -17.36
C LEU A 349 11.76 16.95 -18.47
N HIS A 350 12.86 16.87 -19.25
CA HIS A 350 12.97 17.60 -20.50
C HIS A 350 11.95 17.03 -21.51
N PRO A 351 11.34 17.83 -22.41
CA PRO A 351 10.33 17.37 -23.37
C PRO A 351 10.75 16.11 -24.16
N GLN A 352 11.98 16.01 -24.60
CA GLN A 352 12.48 14.79 -25.27
C GLN A 352 12.40 13.55 -24.37
N TRP A 353 12.68 13.71 -23.09
CA TRP A 353 12.62 12.62 -22.13
C TRP A 353 11.20 12.23 -21.76
N ILE A 354 10.24 13.13 -21.86
CA ILE A 354 8.81 12.82 -21.71
C ILE A 354 8.38 11.81 -22.81
N VAL A 355 8.81 12.04 -24.05
CA VAL A 355 8.52 11.13 -25.18
C VAL A 355 9.15 9.76 -24.95
N GLU A 356 10.44 9.70 -24.55
CA GLU A 356 11.11 8.45 -24.25
C GLU A 356 10.53 7.73 -23.05
N TYR A 357 10.03 8.47 -22.05
CA TYR A 357 9.32 7.88 -20.93
C TYR A 357 8.01 7.22 -21.37
N GLY A 358 7.22 7.89 -22.23
CA GLY A 358 6.03 7.29 -22.86
C GLY A 358 6.37 6.04 -23.69
N ARG A 359 7.55 6.03 -24.38
CA ARG A 359 8.03 4.86 -25.09
C ARG A 359 8.36 3.72 -24.13
N MET A 360 9.04 3.98 -23.02
CA MET A 360 9.33 2.97 -22.00
C MET A 360 8.05 2.33 -21.45
N LEU A 361 7.04 3.14 -21.12
CA LEU A 361 5.75 2.64 -20.65
C LEU A 361 5.05 1.75 -21.70
N THR A 362 5.10 2.17 -22.96
CA THR A 362 4.57 1.37 -24.09
C THR A 362 5.26 0.01 -24.19
N LEU A 363 6.59 -0.03 -24.10
CA LEU A 363 7.37 -1.27 -24.15
C LEU A 363 7.08 -2.18 -22.95
N ILE A 364 6.91 -1.63 -21.76
CA ILE A 364 6.53 -2.38 -20.55
C ILE A 364 5.16 -3.04 -20.75
N ASN A 365 4.16 -2.29 -21.21
CA ASN A 365 2.85 -2.89 -21.47
C ASN A 365 2.91 -3.95 -22.58
N LYS A 366 3.63 -3.68 -23.68
CA LYS A 366 3.74 -4.59 -24.83
C LYS A 366 4.44 -5.90 -24.49
N TYR A 367 5.59 -5.85 -23.82
CA TYR A 367 6.46 -7.01 -23.61
C TYR A 367 6.26 -7.72 -22.27
N ILE A 368 5.86 -6.99 -21.24
CA ILE A 368 5.63 -7.54 -19.90
C ILE A 368 4.14 -7.79 -19.65
N GLY A 369 3.25 -6.98 -20.23
CA GLY A 369 1.81 -7.08 -19.99
C GLY A 369 1.33 -6.34 -18.74
N ALA A 370 2.20 -5.57 -18.07
CA ALA A 370 1.82 -4.78 -16.90
C ALA A 370 0.75 -3.75 -17.28
N LYS A 371 -0.25 -3.58 -16.42
CA LYS A 371 -1.25 -2.53 -16.58
C LYS A 371 -0.68 -1.22 -16.04
N ILE A 372 -0.92 -0.12 -16.75
CA ILE A 372 -0.31 1.18 -16.46
C ILE A 372 -1.41 2.23 -16.34
N PHE A 373 -1.40 2.99 -15.27
CA PHE A 373 -2.26 4.14 -15.06
C PHE A 373 -1.39 5.39 -14.96
N VAL A 374 -1.65 6.37 -15.83
CA VAL A 374 -0.89 7.63 -15.92
C VAL A 374 -1.83 8.80 -15.67
N ALA A 375 -1.60 9.55 -14.59
CA ALA A 375 -2.22 10.84 -14.37
C ALA A 375 -1.26 11.94 -14.84
N THR A 376 -1.68 12.78 -15.79
CA THR A 376 -0.81 13.76 -16.44
C THR A 376 -1.51 15.08 -16.73
N HIS A 377 -0.72 16.16 -16.77
CA HIS A 377 -1.14 17.46 -17.29
C HIS A 377 -0.28 17.87 -18.51
N SER A 378 0.57 16.96 -19.04
CA SER A 378 1.47 17.23 -20.16
C SER A 378 0.88 16.80 -21.49
N PRO A 379 0.75 17.73 -22.46
CA PRO A 379 0.39 17.40 -23.85
C PRO A 379 1.36 16.41 -24.47
N ASP A 380 2.67 16.53 -24.19
CA ASP A 380 3.72 15.66 -24.74
C ASP A 380 3.58 14.21 -24.25
N MET A 381 3.24 14.02 -22.97
CA MET A 381 2.95 12.70 -22.41
C MET A 381 1.71 12.08 -23.07
N VAL A 382 0.63 12.83 -23.21
CA VAL A 382 -0.61 12.37 -23.87
C VAL A 382 -0.31 11.98 -25.33
N GLN A 383 0.43 12.81 -26.08
CA GLN A 383 0.80 12.53 -27.48
C GLN A 383 1.71 11.29 -27.59
N SER A 384 2.71 11.16 -26.71
CA SER A 384 3.60 9.99 -26.72
C SER A 384 2.81 8.71 -26.51
N LEU A 385 1.87 8.69 -25.55
CA LEU A 385 1.01 7.54 -25.26
C LEU A 385 -0.13 7.31 -26.26
N LYS A 386 -0.37 8.26 -27.19
CA LYS A 386 -1.27 8.06 -28.34
C LYS A 386 -0.54 7.47 -29.54
N TYR A 387 0.62 8.06 -29.91
CA TYR A 387 1.29 7.72 -31.16
C TYR A 387 2.25 6.54 -31.07
N ILE A 388 2.96 6.36 -29.94
CA ILE A 388 3.91 5.27 -29.80
C ILE A 388 3.21 3.92 -29.71
N PRO A 389 2.15 3.73 -28.87
CA PRO A 389 1.38 2.49 -28.87
C PRO A 389 0.78 2.13 -30.23
N LYS A 390 0.31 3.13 -31.00
CA LYS A 390 -0.16 2.92 -32.37
C LYS A 390 0.95 2.38 -33.28
N LYS A 391 2.15 2.95 -33.22
CA LYS A 391 3.33 2.46 -33.96
C LYS A 391 3.72 1.04 -33.54
N GLU A 392 3.55 0.73 -32.25
CA GLU A 392 3.89 -0.57 -31.67
C GLU A 392 2.77 -1.62 -31.81
N GLY A 393 1.61 -1.26 -32.38
CA GLY A 393 0.48 -2.16 -32.65
C GLY A 393 -0.29 -2.60 -31.40
N ILE A 394 -0.39 -1.72 -30.40
CA ILE A 394 -1.14 -1.91 -29.15
C ILE A 394 -2.07 -0.74 -28.85
N GLU A 395 -2.51 -0.01 -29.86
CA GLU A 395 -3.38 1.16 -29.71
C GLU A 395 -4.74 0.84 -29.09
N ASP A 396 -5.25 -0.36 -29.31
CA ASP A 396 -6.48 -0.90 -28.74
C ASP A 396 -6.43 -1.11 -27.22
N LYS A 397 -5.21 -1.12 -26.64
CA LYS A 397 -4.96 -1.24 -25.19
C LYS A 397 -4.80 0.09 -24.48
N VAL A 398 -5.02 1.22 -25.17
CA VAL A 398 -4.85 2.56 -24.56
C VAL A 398 -6.19 3.25 -24.43
N ASN A 399 -6.49 3.72 -23.19
CA ASN A 399 -7.72 4.44 -22.87
C ASN A 399 -7.37 5.86 -22.42
N PHE A 400 -8.14 6.86 -22.87
CA PHE A 400 -7.94 8.26 -22.53
C PHE A 400 -9.16 8.85 -21.82
N TYR A 401 -8.90 9.49 -20.68
CA TYR A 401 -9.90 10.17 -19.88
C TYR A 401 -9.52 11.63 -19.69
N LEU A 402 -10.52 12.52 -19.72
CA LEU A 402 -10.38 13.94 -19.44
C LEU A 402 -11.21 14.32 -18.23
N ALA A 403 -10.57 14.95 -17.23
CA ALA A 403 -11.28 15.55 -16.11
C ALA A 403 -11.97 16.84 -16.55
N LYS A 404 -13.30 16.83 -16.62
CA LYS A 404 -14.16 17.97 -16.98
C LYS A 404 -14.86 18.54 -15.77
N GLN A 405 -14.79 19.85 -15.60
CA GLN A 405 -15.48 20.54 -14.53
C GLN A 405 -16.99 20.50 -14.73
N VAL A 406 -17.73 20.06 -13.72
CA VAL A 406 -19.20 20.01 -13.72
C VAL A 406 -19.82 21.05 -12.78
N SER A 407 -19.10 21.40 -11.72
CA SER A 407 -19.45 22.46 -10.78
C SER A 407 -18.22 23.04 -10.11
N ASN A 408 -18.36 23.95 -9.16
CA ASN A 408 -17.22 24.57 -8.49
C ASN A 408 -16.37 23.51 -7.78
N LEU A 409 -15.12 23.32 -8.25
CA LEU A 409 -14.14 22.34 -7.74
C LEU A 409 -14.60 20.86 -7.81
N GLN A 410 -15.56 20.54 -8.68
CA GLN A 410 -16.05 19.17 -8.91
C GLN A 410 -15.86 18.77 -10.37
N PHE A 411 -15.36 17.56 -10.61
CA PHE A 411 -14.97 17.09 -11.94
C PHE A 411 -15.50 15.68 -12.22
N ASP A 412 -15.98 15.49 -13.46
CA ASP A 412 -16.27 14.18 -14.04
C ASP A 412 -15.11 13.74 -14.92
N PHE A 413 -14.79 12.46 -14.88
CA PHE A 413 -13.75 11.86 -15.72
C PHE A 413 -14.40 11.21 -16.95
N LYS A 414 -14.38 11.95 -18.07
CA LYS A 414 -15.01 11.54 -19.32
C LYS A 414 -14.10 10.62 -20.12
N ASP A 415 -14.60 9.45 -20.53
CA ASP A 415 -13.95 8.59 -21.53
C ASP A 415 -13.99 9.30 -22.90
N LEU A 416 -12.84 9.43 -23.54
CA LEU A 416 -12.69 10.12 -24.83
C LEU A 416 -12.62 9.15 -26.02
N GLY A 417 -12.47 7.84 -25.76
CA GLY A 417 -12.22 6.88 -26.82
C GLY A 417 -10.98 7.25 -27.63
N ASP A 418 -11.13 7.26 -28.98
CA ASP A 418 -10.01 7.55 -29.90
C ASP A 418 -9.76 9.04 -30.12
N ASN A 419 -10.73 9.90 -29.83
CA ASN A 419 -10.61 11.34 -30.07
C ASN A 419 -10.14 12.09 -28.84
N ILE A 420 -8.85 12.38 -28.79
CA ILE A 420 -8.19 13.10 -27.69
C ILE A 420 -8.09 14.62 -27.90
N SER A 421 -8.74 15.20 -28.92
CA SER A 421 -8.66 16.65 -29.23
C SER A 421 -9.07 17.51 -28.04
N GLU A 422 -10.11 17.13 -27.31
CA GLU A 422 -10.59 17.84 -26.13
C GLU A 422 -9.52 18.00 -25.02
N ILE A 423 -8.53 17.11 -24.96
CA ILE A 423 -7.40 17.25 -24.00
C ILE A 423 -6.55 18.45 -24.37
N PHE A 424 -6.24 18.61 -25.68
CA PHE A 424 -5.42 19.72 -26.17
C PHE A 424 -6.15 21.05 -26.05
N ASP A 425 -7.45 21.07 -26.32
CA ASP A 425 -8.27 22.26 -26.12
C ASP A 425 -8.22 22.72 -24.66
N SER A 426 -8.23 21.80 -23.70
CA SER A 426 -8.13 22.12 -22.26
C SER A 426 -6.75 22.66 -21.86
N PHE A 427 -5.69 22.32 -22.59
CA PHE A 427 -4.33 22.80 -22.33
C PHE A 427 -4.00 24.13 -23.05
N ASN A 428 -4.74 24.47 -24.11
CA ASN A 428 -4.53 25.70 -24.88
C ASN A 428 -4.95 26.98 -24.15
N ILE A 429 -5.66 26.89 -23.02
CA ILE A 429 -6.08 28.04 -22.20
C ILE A 429 -4.88 28.95 -21.82
N SER A 430 -3.68 28.40 -21.70
CA SER A 430 -2.48 29.18 -21.43
C SER A 430 -2.08 30.10 -22.59
N TYR A 431 -2.27 29.67 -23.85
CA TYR A 431 -1.98 30.48 -25.04
C TYR A 431 -3.00 31.62 -25.18
N GLU A 432 -4.29 31.35 -24.97
CA GLU A 432 -5.33 32.36 -24.97
C GLU A 432 -5.08 33.45 -23.91
N LYS A 433 -4.60 33.07 -22.72
CA LYS A 433 -4.20 34.03 -21.69
C LYS A 433 -2.95 34.83 -22.06
N LEU A 434 -1.96 34.20 -22.71
CA LEU A 434 -0.77 34.91 -23.18
C LEU A 434 -1.09 35.93 -24.28
N GLU A 435 -2.01 35.62 -25.18
CA GLU A 435 -2.50 36.57 -26.18
C GLU A 435 -3.13 37.81 -25.54
N GLN A 436 -3.91 37.66 -24.45
CA GLN A 436 -4.45 38.76 -23.67
C GLN A 436 -3.40 39.71 -23.06
N TYR A 437 -2.20 39.18 -22.73
CA TYR A 437 -1.10 40.02 -22.23
C TYR A 437 -0.19 40.58 -23.34
N GLY A 438 -0.33 40.09 -24.57
CA GLY A 438 0.43 40.53 -25.74
C GLY A 438 -0.29 41.62 -26.60
N GLU A 439 -1.56 41.95 -26.30
CA GLU A 439 -2.36 42.97 -26.99
C GLU A 439 -2.22 44.39 -26.39
N ASP A 440 -1.36 44.60 -25.37
CA ASP A 440 -0.99 45.92 -24.84
C ASP A 440 0.38 46.35 -25.45
#